data_5e6a885fa82acaa337e2d59dd926b126
#
_entry.id   5e6a885fa82acaa337e2d59dd926b126
#
_cell.length_a   1.000
_cell.length_b   1.000
_cell.length_c   1.000
_cell.angle_alpha   90.00
_cell.angle_beta   90.00
_cell.angle_gamma   90.00
#
_symmetry.space_group_name_H-M   'P 1'
#
loop_
_entity.id
_entity.type
_entity.pdbx_description
1 polymer ?
#
loop_
_entity_poly.entity_id
_entity_poly.type
_entity_poly.pdbx_seq_one_letter_code
_entity_poly.pdbx_strand_id
1 'polypeptide(L)'
;RPVGSSVERGGAANGPAAKYALRKYMEWLRKYAPPGALGMDFYQSLPSLAKGNVAQQIFWYTAFTASMVEKGTPVVNDDGTPKWRMAPSPHGPYWEEGMKLGYQDCGSWTLLNSTPVDRRKAAWLFAQFCVAKTTSLKKAHVGLTPIRDSDIRHASFTERAPRLGGLVEFYRSPARVAWTPTGTNVPDYPKLAQIWWQNIGEAVSGEVTVDTAMDNLAKEQDRILERIERSKVQGDKGPKLNEKRDPEYWLNQPGSPKAKLANEKPQGETVNYDKLIEAWRAGKVK
;
A
#
# COMPACT_ATOMS: atom_id res chain seq x y z
N ARG A 1 -19.84 -6.43 -8.87
CA ARG A 1 -19.34 -7.79 -8.62
C ARG A 1 -19.83 -8.30 -7.28
N PRO A 2 -20.11 -9.60 -7.13
CA PRO A 2 -20.34 -10.19 -5.83
C PRO A 2 -19.12 -10.00 -4.92
N VAL A 3 -19.39 -9.79 -3.64
CA VAL A 3 -18.36 -9.51 -2.63
C VAL A 3 -18.59 -10.33 -1.37
N GLY A 4 -17.56 -10.48 -0.56
CA GLY A 4 -17.61 -11.11 0.75
C GLY A 4 -16.27 -10.94 1.45
N SER A 5 -16.25 -10.80 2.75
CA SER A 5 -15.03 -10.69 3.54
C SER A 5 -14.57 -12.06 4.06
N SER A 6 -15.52 -12.87 4.55
CA SER A 6 -15.22 -14.21 5.08
C SER A 6 -14.89 -15.22 3.97
N VAL A 7 -14.14 -16.25 4.34
CA VAL A 7 -13.84 -17.38 3.43
C VAL A 7 -15.10 -18.11 2.96
N GLU A 8 -16.16 -18.16 3.79
CA GLU A 8 -17.46 -18.72 3.42
C GLU A 8 -18.16 -17.94 2.31
N ARG A 9 -17.80 -16.67 2.11
CA ARG A 9 -18.33 -15.80 1.07
C ARG A 9 -17.33 -15.47 -0.03
N GLY A 10 -16.28 -16.27 -0.17
CA GLY A 10 -15.25 -16.12 -1.19
C GLY A 10 -14.24 -15.00 -0.93
N GLY A 11 -14.23 -14.45 0.29
CA GLY A 11 -13.21 -13.52 0.77
C GLY A 11 -12.01 -14.26 1.35
N ALA A 12 -11.10 -13.49 1.95
CA ALA A 12 -9.88 -14.04 2.54
C ALA A 12 -9.53 -13.43 3.91
N ALA A 13 -10.39 -12.58 4.48
CA ALA A 13 -10.06 -11.83 5.68
C ALA A 13 -9.79 -12.74 6.89
N ASN A 14 -10.49 -13.86 7.03
CA ASN A 14 -10.26 -14.85 8.07
C ASN A 14 -9.63 -16.15 7.55
N GLY A 15 -9.05 -16.11 6.37
CA GLY A 15 -8.36 -17.27 5.79
C GLY A 15 -6.98 -17.53 6.43
N PRO A 16 -6.40 -18.71 6.19
CA PRO A 16 -5.10 -19.09 6.76
C PRO A 16 -3.99 -18.10 6.45
N ALA A 17 -3.94 -17.56 5.22
CA ALA A 17 -2.92 -16.60 4.81
C ALA A 17 -3.03 -15.27 5.57
N ALA A 18 -4.25 -14.77 5.80
CA ALA A 18 -4.47 -13.52 6.55
C ALA A 18 -4.10 -13.70 8.03
N LYS A 19 -4.51 -14.82 8.64
CA LYS A 19 -4.14 -15.17 10.02
C LYS A 19 -2.62 -15.33 10.18
N TYR A 20 -1.96 -15.99 9.24
CA TYR A 20 -0.50 -16.09 9.20
C TYR A 20 0.17 -14.71 9.09
N ALA A 21 -0.29 -13.87 8.17
CA ALA A 21 0.26 -12.54 7.97
C ALA A 21 0.16 -11.68 9.24
N LEU A 22 -0.98 -11.72 9.94
CA LEU A 22 -1.14 -10.99 11.20
C LEU A 22 -0.21 -11.52 12.31
N ARG A 23 -0.05 -12.86 12.44
CA ARG A 23 0.91 -13.43 13.39
C ARG A 23 2.34 -12.97 13.09
N LYS A 24 2.74 -12.96 11.81
CA LYS A 24 4.07 -12.47 11.39
C LYS A 24 4.25 -10.98 11.64
N TYR A 25 3.25 -10.18 11.33
CA TYR A 25 3.27 -8.75 11.62
C TYR A 25 3.46 -8.49 13.12
N MET A 26 2.72 -9.18 13.98
CA MET A 26 2.87 -9.06 15.44
C MET A 26 4.25 -9.55 15.93
N GLU A 27 4.78 -10.62 15.35
CA GLU A 27 6.13 -11.09 15.63
C GLU A 27 7.17 -10.02 15.29
N TRP A 28 7.07 -9.42 14.12
CA TRP A 28 8.00 -8.38 13.65
C TRP A 28 7.91 -7.10 14.49
N LEU A 29 6.71 -6.68 14.85
CA LEU A 29 6.53 -5.54 15.75
C LEU A 29 7.21 -5.75 17.10
N ARG A 30 7.14 -6.95 17.66
CA ARG A 30 7.73 -7.26 18.96
C ARG A 30 9.25 -7.45 18.92
N LYS A 31 9.77 -8.02 17.84
CA LYS A 31 11.20 -8.42 17.76
C LYS A 31 12.08 -7.39 17.09
N TYR A 32 11.56 -6.67 16.11
CA TYR A 32 12.41 -5.88 15.18
C TYR A 32 11.98 -4.43 15.04
N ALA A 33 10.78 -4.06 15.44
CA ALA A 33 10.36 -2.67 15.35
C ALA A 33 11.02 -1.81 16.45
N PRO A 34 11.22 -0.52 16.20
CA PRO A 34 11.78 0.37 17.22
C PRO A 34 10.85 0.48 18.42
N PRO A 35 11.39 0.78 19.60
CA PRO A 35 10.59 1.03 20.80
C PRO A 35 9.48 2.04 20.53
N GLY A 36 8.27 1.74 21.00
CA GLY A 36 7.10 2.61 20.81
C GLY A 36 6.39 2.49 19.45
N ALA A 37 6.86 1.63 18.54
CA ALA A 37 6.27 1.49 17.21
C ALA A 37 4.76 1.19 17.21
N LEU A 38 4.26 0.48 18.21
CA LEU A 38 2.84 0.19 18.39
C LEU A 38 1.96 1.43 18.57
N GLY A 39 2.52 2.50 19.13
CA GLY A 39 1.82 3.76 19.35
C GLY A 39 2.11 4.83 18.30
N MET A 40 2.95 4.55 17.31
CA MET A 40 3.32 5.53 16.28
C MET A 40 2.23 5.66 15.23
N ASP A 41 1.82 6.89 14.97
CA ASP A 41 1.05 7.22 13.78
C ASP A 41 1.95 7.38 12.54
N PHE A 42 1.34 7.71 11.41
CA PHE A 42 2.04 7.95 10.16
C PHE A 42 3.16 8.98 10.28
N TYR A 43 2.88 10.14 10.88
CA TYR A 43 3.83 11.25 10.99
C TYR A 43 4.98 10.94 11.97
N GLN A 44 4.70 10.19 13.02
CA GLN A 44 5.69 9.77 14.00
C GLN A 44 6.65 8.72 13.44
N SER A 45 6.20 7.89 12.49
CA SER A 45 7.04 6.89 11.83
C SER A 45 7.98 7.47 10.77
N LEU A 46 7.63 8.62 10.17
CA LEU A 46 8.40 9.27 9.10
C LEU A 46 9.88 9.51 9.43
N PRO A 47 10.24 10.05 10.61
CA PRO A 47 11.63 10.35 10.92
C PRO A 47 12.50 9.11 11.21
N SER A 48 11.92 7.96 11.49
CA SER A 48 12.66 6.79 11.97
C SER A 48 13.68 6.28 10.97
N LEU A 49 13.33 6.27 9.68
CA LEU A 49 14.24 5.86 8.62
C LEU A 49 15.35 6.89 8.39
N ALA A 50 14.99 8.17 8.32
CA ALA A 50 15.96 9.26 8.11
C ALA A 50 16.99 9.38 9.26
N LYS A 51 16.62 8.97 10.47
CA LYS A 51 17.51 8.89 11.63
C LYS A 51 18.45 7.67 11.61
N GLY A 52 18.29 6.74 10.66
CA GLY A 52 19.11 5.53 10.58
C GLY A 52 18.78 4.47 11.64
N ASN A 53 17.67 4.59 12.34
CA ASN A 53 17.28 3.66 13.42
C ASN A 53 16.60 2.39 12.90
N VAL A 54 16.27 2.32 11.62
CA VAL A 54 15.53 1.22 10.99
C VAL A 54 16.26 0.79 9.72
N ALA A 55 16.58 -0.49 9.62
CA ALA A 55 17.27 -1.05 8.46
C ALA A 55 16.34 -1.28 7.25
N GLN A 56 15.08 -1.57 7.50
CA GLN A 56 14.08 -1.85 6.46
C GLN A 56 12.72 -1.26 6.85
N GLN A 57 11.99 -0.77 5.85
CA GLN A 57 10.61 -0.35 6.02
C GLN A 57 9.81 -0.70 4.77
N ILE A 58 8.62 -1.26 4.97
CA ILE A 58 7.64 -1.51 3.91
C ILE A 58 6.62 -0.39 3.96
N PHE A 59 6.64 0.48 2.93
CA PHE A 59 5.76 1.63 2.87
C PHE A 59 5.63 2.18 1.44
N TRP A 60 4.92 3.29 1.23
CA TRP A 60 4.92 3.99 -0.05
C TRP A 60 6.31 4.51 -0.39
N TYR A 61 6.77 4.28 -1.61
CA TYR A 61 8.11 4.66 -2.05
C TYR A 61 8.49 6.10 -1.78
N THR A 62 7.55 7.01 -1.87
CA THR A 62 7.78 8.45 -1.78
C THR A 62 7.34 9.08 -0.47
N ALA A 63 6.82 8.29 0.47
CA ALA A 63 6.38 8.82 1.76
C ALA A 63 7.53 9.42 2.58
N PHE A 64 8.72 8.85 2.49
CA PHE A 64 9.87 9.22 3.31
C PHE A 64 11.03 9.81 2.51
N THR A 65 11.01 9.71 1.19
CA THR A 65 12.16 10.03 0.34
C THR A 65 12.65 11.45 0.54
N ALA A 66 11.75 12.41 0.71
CA ALA A 66 12.13 13.82 0.90
C ALA A 66 13.04 14.03 2.11
N SER A 67 12.75 13.41 3.25
CA SER A 67 13.60 13.47 4.45
C SER A 67 14.83 12.57 4.36
N MET A 68 14.77 11.52 3.57
CA MET A 68 15.86 10.56 3.41
C MET A 68 16.95 11.02 2.41
N VAL A 69 16.73 12.08 1.66
CA VAL A 69 17.72 12.68 0.74
C VAL A 69 18.32 13.98 1.27
N GLU A 70 17.92 14.39 2.46
CA GLU A 70 18.39 15.60 3.10
C GLU A 70 19.84 15.43 3.59
N LYS A 71 20.72 16.35 3.15
CA LYS A 71 22.12 16.35 3.57
C LYS A 71 22.25 16.53 5.09
N GLY A 72 23.22 15.86 5.65
CA GLY A 72 23.47 15.89 7.10
C GLY A 72 22.67 14.86 7.90
N THR A 73 21.79 14.10 7.24
CA THR A 73 21.13 12.96 7.88
C THR A 73 22.03 11.72 7.89
N PRO A 74 21.92 10.83 8.89
CA PRO A 74 22.74 9.62 8.97
C PRO A 74 22.65 8.68 7.77
N VAL A 75 21.55 8.77 7.00
CA VAL A 75 21.24 7.90 5.85
C VAL A 75 21.71 8.46 4.50
N VAL A 76 22.43 9.58 4.51
CA VAL A 76 22.99 10.23 3.32
C VAL A 76 24.50 10.38 3.47
N ASN A 77 25.27 10.09 2.43
CA ASN A 77 26.70 10.30 2.38
C ASN A 77 27.03 11.79 2.18
N ASP A 78 28.27 12.19 2.45
CA ASP A 78 28.72 13.57 2.32
C ASP A 78 28.61 14.10 0.87
N ASP A 79 28.77 13.23 -0.12
CA ASP A 79 28.57 13.54 -1.55
C ASP A 79 27.07 13.68 -1.95
N GLY A 80 26.17 13.40 -1.00
CA GLY A 80 24.73 13.47 -1.20
C GLY A 80 24.11 12.22 -1.83
N THR A 81 24.85 11.13 -1.94
CA THR A 81 24.31 9.82 -2.33
C THR A 81 23.63 9.12 -1.15
N PRO A 82 22.54 8.38 -1.35
CA PRO A 82 21.84 7.71 -0.26
C PRO A 82 22.57 6.43 0.18
N LYS A 83 22.57 6.17 1.48
CA LYS A 83 22.98 4.87 2.07
C LYS A 83 21.87 3.82 2.01
N TRP A 84 20.70 4.18 1.52
CA TRP A 84 19.54 3.33 1.39
C TRP A 84 19.22 3.03 -0.08
N ARG A 85 18.41 2.03 -0.28
CA ARG A 85 17.94 1.61 -1.60
C ARG A 85 16.46 1.29 -1.55
N MET A 86 15.77 1.56 -2.66
CA MET A 86 14.39 1.13 -2.86
C MET A 86 14.38 -0.26 -3.49
N ALA A 87 13.46 -1.10 -3.03
CA ALA A 87 13.23 -2.43 -3.58
C ALA A 87 11.73 -2.70 -3.71
N PRO A 88 11.29 -3.60 -4.60
CA PRO A 88 9.92 -4.08 -4.63
C PRO A 88 9.54 -4.71 -3.29
N SER A 89 8.24 -4.68 -2.97
CA SER A 89 7.74 -5.44 -1.82
C SER A 89 8.06 -6.92 -1.99
N PRO A 90 8.49 -7.61 -0.93
CA PRO A 90 8.71 -9.04 -0.99
C PRO A 90 7.40 -9.77 -1.27
N HIS A 91 7.51 -10.89 -1.93
CA HIS A 91 6.37 -11.77 -2.19
C HIS A 91 6.74 -13.23 -1.89
N GLY A 92 5.73 -14.05 -1.62
CA GLY A 92 5.92 -15.46 -1.35
C GLY A 92 5.92 -16.34 -2.62
N PRO A 93 6.12 -17.66 -2.46
CA PRO A 93 6.20 -18.61 -3.58
C PRO A 93 4.90 -18.75 -4.40
N TYR A 94 3.78 -18.29 -3.85
CA TYR A 94 2.49 -18.29 -4.56
C TYR A 94 2.25 -17.05 -5.42
N TRP A 95 3.20 -16.11 -5.45
CA TRP A 95 3.12 -14.98 -6.35
C TRP A 95 3.45 -15.43 -7.78
N GLU A 96 2.58 -15.06 -8.71
CA GLU A 96 2.74 -15.32 -10.14
C GLU A 96 2.87 -13.99 -10.89
N GLU A 97 3.54 -13.98 -12.00
CA GLU A 97 3.68 -12.79 -12.83
C GLU A 97 2.31 -12.25 -13.23
N GLY A 98 2.13 -10.92 -13.08
CA GLY A 98 0.85 -10.25 -13.26
C GLY A 98 0.04 -10.04 -11.98
N MET A 99 0.35 -10.74 -10.89
CA MET A 99 -0.20 -10.41 -9.58
C MET A 99 0.37 -9.10 -9.05
N LYS A 100 -0.42 -8.38 -8.27
CA LYS A 100 -0.01 -7.08 -7.73
C LYS A 100 0.77 -7.25 -6.43
N LEU A 101 1.80 -6.41 -6.25
CA LEU A 101 2.69 -6.43 -5.08
C LEU A 101 2.24 -5.47 -3.97
N GLY A 102 1.33 -4.57 -4.26
CA GLY A 102 0.85 -3.59 -3.31
C GLY A 102 -0.22 -2.70 -3.92
N TYR A 103 -0.47 -1.57 -3.31
CA TYR A 103 -1.43 -0.60 -3.82
C TYR A 103 -0.81 0.78 -4.02
N GLN A 104 -1.43 1.59 -4.84
CA GLN A 104 -1.07 2.98 -5.06
C GLN A 104 -2.29 3.87 -4.82
N ASP A 105 -2.12 4.90 -4.00
CA ASP A 105 -3.15 5.90 -3.80
C ASP A 105 -3.35 6.76 -5.05
N CYS A 106 -4.62 7.00 -5.36
CA CYS A 106 -5.05 7.95 -6.37
C CYS A 106 -5.78 9.10 -5.67
N GLY A 107 -5.03 9.87 -4.89
CA GLY A 107 -5.58 11.04 -4.21
C GLY A 107 -6.11 12.05 -5.22
N SER A 108 -7.32 12.56 -5.00
CA SER A 108 -7.96 13.54 -5.84
C SER A 108 -8.61 14.66 -5.03
N TRP A 109 -8.65 15.83 -5.64
CA TRP A 109 -9.26 17.00 -5.04
C TRP A 109 -10.71 17.10 -5.48
N THR A 110 -11.59 17.36 -4.53
CA THR A 110 -13.02 17.49 -4.78
C THR A 110 -13.47 18.90 -4.41
N LEU A 111 -14.27 19.50 -5.28
CA LEU A 111 -14.90 20.79 -5.03
C LEU A 111 -16.38 20.56 -4.69
N LEU A 112 -16.76 20.97 -3.48
CA LEU A 112 -18.14 20.81 -3.02
C LEU A 112 -19.06 21.86 -3.64
N ASN A 113 -20.26 21.46 -4.07
CA ASN A 113 -21.26 22.37 -4.62
C ASN A 113 -21.73 23.44 -3.62
N SER A 114 -21.70 23.12 -2.32
CA SER A 114 -22.04 24.06 -1.24
C SER A 114 -21.00 25.17 -1.01
N THR A 115 -19.79 25.03 -1.58
CA THR A 115 -18.75 26.05 -1.45
C THR A 115 -19.07 27.24 -2.35
N PRO A 116 -18.96 28.51 -1.89
CA PRO A 116 -19.16 29.69 -2.72
C PRO A 116 -18.32 29.68 -3.99
N VAL A 117 -18.87 30.19 -5.08
CA VAL A 117 -18.26 30.11 -6.43
C VAL A 117 -16.84 30.66 -6.47
N ASP A 118 -16.61 31.81 -5.82
CA ASP A 118 -15.27 32.46 -5.83
C ASP A 118 -14.23 31.60 -5.11
N ARG A 119 -14.61 30.97 -4.00
CA ARG A 119 -13.75 30.04 -3.27
C ARG A 119 -13.48 28.77 -4.10
N ARG A 120 -14.48 28.28 -4.84
CA ARG A 120 -14.29 27.14 -5.77
C ARG A 120 -13.31 27.49 -6.89
N LYS A 121 -13.40 28.70 -7.46
CA LYS A 121 -12.45 29.19 -8.47
C LYS A 121 -11.03 29.28 -7.91
N ALA A 122 -10.86 29.84 -6.72
CA ALA A 122 -9.55 29.89 -6.07
C ALA A 122 -8.97 28.50 -5.79
N ALA A 123 -9.78 27.60 -5.26
CA ALA A 123 -9.38 26.21 -5.00
C ALA A 123 -9.00 25.47 -6.29
N TRP A 124 -9.74 25.71 -7.39
CA TRP A 124 -9.42 25.16 -8.69
C TRP A 124 -8.08 25.67 -9.24
N LEU A 125 -7.82 26.97 -9.16
CA LEU A 125 -6.53 27.56 -9.56
C LEU A 125 -5.37 27.00 -8.72
N PHE A 126 -5.57 26.82 -7.43
CA PHE A 126 -4.57 26.21 -6.57
C PHE A 126 -4.32 24.75 -6.93
N ALA A 127 -5.37 23.97 -7.23
CA ALA A 127 -5.23 22.59 -7.68
C ALA A 127 -4.43 22.54 -9.02
N GLN A 128 -4.75 23.41 -9.96
CA GLN A 128 -3.98 23.52 -11.21
C GLN A 128 -2.51 23.85 -10.99
N PHE A 129 -2.22 24.79 -10.08
CA PHE A 129 -0.85 25.10 -9.69
C PHE A 129 -0.12 23.88 -9.12
N CYS A 130 -0.77 23.12 -8.20
CA CYS A 130 -0.18 21.93 -7.58
C CYS A 130 0.18 20.84 -8.59
N VAL A 131 -0.57 20.73 -9.70
CA VAL A 131 -0.35 19.72 -10.74
C VAL A 131 0.31 20.30 -12.01
N ALA A 132 0.69 21.56 -12.01
CA ALA A 132 1.41 22.16 -13.14
C ALA A 132 2.74 21.45 -13.40
N LYS A 133 3.17 21.36 -14.66
CA LYS A 133 4.39 20.65 -15.06
C LYS A 133 5.62 21.09 -14.26
N THR A 134 5.80 22.40 -14.08
CA THR A 134 6.93 22.96 -13.35
C THR A 134 6.88 22.62 -11.85
N THR A 135 5.72 22.72 -11.23
CA THR A 135 5.54 22.42 -9.82
C THR A 135 5.70 20.92 -9.57
N SER A 136 5.10 20.07 -10.41
CA SER A 136 5.19 18.63 -10.31
C SER A 136 6.63 18.12 -10.48
N LEU A 137 7.36 18.66 -11.47
CA LEU A 137 8.76 18.32 -11.67
C LEU A 137 9.64 18.72 -10.47
N LYS A 138 9.44 19.90 -9.88
CA LYS A 138 10.16 20.32 -8.67
C LYS A 138 9.90 19.38 -7.50
N LYS A 139 8.67 18.93 -7.32
CA LYS A 139 8.33 17.94 -6.30
C LYS A 139 9.02 16.59 -6.54
N ALA A 140 9.08 16.13 -7.79
CA ALA A 140 9.80 14.91 -8.15
C ALA A 140 11.31 14.99 -7.85
N HIS A 141 11.92 16.16 -8.00
CA HIS A 141 13.35 16.37 -7.69
C HIS A 141 13.71 16.16 -6.21
N VAL A 142 12.78 16.35 -5.30
CA VAL A 142 12.99 16.10 -3.86
C VAL A 142 12.46 14.74 -3.42
N GLY A 143 12.13 13.85 -4.38
CA GLY A 143 11.72 12.48 -4.11
C GLY A 143 10.24 12.29 -3.82
N LEU A 144 9.39 13.32 -4.03
CA LEU A 144 7.94 13.15 -3.96
C LEU A 144 7.41 12.46 -5.23
N THR A 145 6.23 11.88 -5.14
CA THR A 145 5.61 11.10 -6.23
C THR A 145 5.48 11.93 -7.51
N PRO A 146 6.14 11.53 -8.62
CA PRO A 146 5.88 12.12 -9.93
C PRO A 146 4.46 11.76 -10.38
N ILE A 147 3.68 12.76 -10.72
CA ILE A 147 2.27 12.57 -11.13
C ILE A 147 2.06 12.69 -12.64
N ARG A 148 3.13 12.96 -13.39
CA ARG A 148 3.09 13.13 -14.84
C ARG A 148 4.17 12.30 -15.52
N ASP A 149 3.85 11.73 -16.66
CA ASP A 149 4.84 11.04 -17.50
C ASP A 149 5.97 12.00 -17.95
N SER A 150 5.64 13.27 -18.20
CA SER A 150 6.63 14.31 -18.50
C SER A 150 7.67 14.52 -17.39
N ASP A 151 7.29 14.34 -16.12
CA ASP A 151 8.23 14.48 -14.99
C ASP A 151 9.19 13.29 -14.96
N ILE A 152 8.63 12.09 -15.13
CA ILE A 152 9.39 10.83 -15.12
C ILE A 152 10.43 10.81 -16.24
N ARG A 153 10.10 11.36 -17.41
CA ARG A 153 10.97 11.39 -18.61
C ARG A 153 11.90 12.58 -18.68
N HIS A 154 11.74 13.58 -17.82
CA HIS A 154 12.53 14.80 -17.88
C HIS A 154 14.01 14.54 -17.59
N ALA A 155 14.91 15.16 -18.38
CA ALA A 155 16.36 14.98 -18.23
C ALA A 155 16.84 15.32 -16.81
N SER A 156 16.36 16.42 -16.24
CA SER A 156 16.75 16.84 -14.89
C SER A 156 16.30 15.87 -13.78
N PHE A 157 15.27 15.04 -14.01
CA PHE A 157 14.92 13.96 -13.08
C PHE A 157 15.94 12.80 -13.18
N THR A 158 16.47 12.55 -14.40
CA THR A 158 17.56 11.59 -14.60
C THR A 158 18.81 11.99 -13.83
N GLU A 159 19.16 13.25 -13.85
CA GLU A 159 20.32 13.80 -13.12
C GLU A 159 20.21 13.61 -11.61
N ARG A 160 19.00 13.40 -11.09
CA ARG A 160 18.75 13.10 -9.67
C ARG A 160 18.90 11.60 -9.31
N ALA A 161 18.97 10.71 -10.30
CA ALA A 161 19.02 9.26 -10.05
C ALA A 161 20.06 8.82 -9.02
N PRO A 162 21.31 9.33 -9.01
CA PRO A 162 22.30 8.96 -8.00
C PRO A 162 21.90 9.30 -6.55
N ARG A 163 20.97 10.24 -6.36
CA ARG A 163 20.54 10.74 -5.04
C ARG A 163 19.19 10.17 -4.59
N LEU A 164 18.53 9.37 -5.41
CA LEU A 164 17.16 8.92 -5.17
C LEU A 164 17.02 7.40 -5.02
N GLY A 165 18.13 6.69 -4.72
CA GLY A 165 18.12 5.30 -4.27
C GLY A 165 17.38 4.29 -5.15
N GLY A 166 17.30 4.53 -6.47
CA GLY A 166 16.58 3.68 -7.44
C GLY A 166 15.19 4.17 -7.82
N LEU A 167 14.73 5.29 -7.27
CA LEU A 167 13.39 5.84 -7.53
C LEU A 167 13.17 6.17 -9.01
N VAL A 168 14.17 6.76 -9.67
CA VAL A 168 14.07 7.15 -11.09
C VAL A 168 13.93 5.92 -11.97
N GLU A 169 14.75 4.91 -11.72
CA GLU A 169 14.73 3.64 -12.43
C GLU A 169 13.40 2.92 -12.22
N PHE A 170 12.90 2.88 -10.99
CA PHE A 170 11.61 2.29 -10.67
C PHE A 170 10.48 2.95 -11.47
N TYR A 171 10.36 4.27 -11.45
CA TYR A 171 9.28 4.96 -12.16
C TYR A 171 9.37 4.84 -13.67
N ARG A 172 10.54 4.57 -14.24
CA ARG A 172 10.76 4.32 -15.66
C ARG A 172 10.56 2.87 -16.08
N SER A 173 10.57 1.96 -15.12
CA SER A 173 10.42 0.53 -15.36
C SER A 173 8.94 0.10 -15.40
N PRO A 174 8.64 -1.07 -15.97
CA PRO A 174 7.32 -1.69 -15.86
C PRO A 174 6.93 -2.05 -14.43
N ALA A 175 7.88 -2.13 -13.49
CA ALA A 175 7.60 -2.45 -12.08
C ALA A 175 6.57 -1.50 -11.46
N ARG A 176 6.54 -0.22 -11.88
CA ARG A 176 5.56 0.76 -11.40
C ARG A 176 4.09 0.36 -11.63
N VAL A 177 3.80 -0.46 -12.62
CA VAL A 177 2.43 -0.91 -12.93
C VAL A 177 2.05 -2.22 -12.25
N ALA A 178 2.97 -2.83 -11.50
CA ALA A 178 2.70 -3.99 -10.66
C ALA A 178 1.87 -3.67 -9.41
N TRP A 179 1.37 -2.44 -9.29
CA TRP A 179 0.57 -1.94 -8.18
C TRP A 179 -0.89 -1.82 -8.58
N THR A 180 -1.77 -2.17 -7.66
CA THR A 180 -3.20 -1.96 -7.85
C THR A 180 -3.57 -0.56 -7.38
N PRO A 181 -4.24 0.27 -8.19
CA PRO A 181 -4.82 1.50 -7.70
C PRO A 181 -5.76 1.19 -6.54
N THR A 182 -5.60 1.91 -5.44
CA THR A 182 -6.58 1.85 -4.37
C THR A 182 -7.67 2.87 -4.62
N GLY A 183 -8.77 2.60 -4.04
CA GLY A 183 -9.87 3.52 -4.01
C GLY A 183 -10.95 2.98 -3.12
N THR A 184 -11.80 3.86 -2.70
CA THR A 184 -13.01 3.53 -1.96
C THR A 184 -14.06 3.00 -2.93
N ASN A 185 -13.76 1.88 -3.58
CA ASN A 185 -14.64 1.23 -4.55
C ASN A 185 -15.69 0.32 -3.88
N VAL A 186 -15.68 0.26 -2.56
CA VAL A 186 -16.68 -0.43 -1.76
C VAL A 186 -17.45 0.62 -0.94
N PRO A 187 -18.76 0.65 -1.01
CA PRO A 187 -19.58 1.54 -0.20
C PRO A 187 -19.31 1.36 1.29
N ASP A 188 -19.38 2.48 2.03
CA ASP A 188 -19.14 2.49 3.48
C ASP A 188 -17.70 2.06 3.89
N TYR A 189 -16.74 2.26 2.98
CA TYR A 189 -15.33 1.92 3.24
C TYR A 189 -14.78 2.45 4.56
N PRO A 190 -15.06 3.71 4.98
CA PRO A 190 -14.58 4.21 6.27
C PRO A 190 -15.00 3.32 7.45
N LYS A 191 -16.22 2.78 7.41
CA LYS A 191 -16.70 1.87 8.45
C LYS A 191 -16.01 0.50 8.38
N LEU A 192 -15.81 -0.02 7.18
CA LEU A 192 -15.06 -1.28 6.99
C LEU A 192 -13.61 -1.14 7.44
N ALA A 193 -12.97 -0.01 7.17
CA ALA A 193 -11.62 0.29 7.63
C ALA A 193 -11.55 0.41 9.16
N GLN A 194 -12.53 1.05 9.80
CA GLN A 194 -12.58 1.14 11.27
C GLN A 194 -12.64 -0.24 11.92
N ILE A 195 -13.47 -1.14 11.40
CA ILE A 195 -13.57 -2.52 11.89
C ILE A 195 -12.23 -3.25 11.73
N TRP A 196 -11.56 -3.04 10.60
CA TRP A 196 -10.22 -3.58 10.36
C TRP A 196 -9.24 -3.16 11.46
N TRP A 197 -9.12 -1.85 11.71
CA TRP A 197 -8.21 -1.31 12.71
C TRP A 197 -8.53 -1.79 14.12
N GLN A 198 -9.81 -1.85 14.48
CA GLN A 198 -10.26 -2.29 15.78
C GLN A 198 -9.86 -3.75 16.04
N ASN A 199 -10.26 -4.67 15.20
CA ASN A 199 -9.99 -6.10 15.39
C ASN A 199 -8.49 -6.43 15.36
N ILE A 200 -7.73 -5.79 14.47
CA ILE A 200 -6.27 -5.95 14.46
C ILE A 200 -5.65 -5.38 15.73
N GLY A 201 -6.11 -4.21 16.20
CA GLY A 201 -5.66 -3.59 17.44
C GLY A 201 -5.88 -4.50 18.65
N GLU A 202 -7.04 -5.10 18.78
CA GLU A 202 -7.38 -6.06 19.86
C GLU A 202 -6.47 -7.32 19.85
N ALA A 203 -6.11 -7.82 18.65
CA ALA A 203 -5.13 -8.90 18.55
C ALA A 203 -3.71 -8.44 18.91
N VAL A 204 -3.31 -7.27 18.48
CA VAL A 204 -1.96 -6.72 18.73
C VAL A 204 -1.76 -6.40 20.21
N SER A 205 -2.80 -5.89 20.89
CA SER A 205 -2.79 -5.65 22.34
C SER A 205 -2.83 -6.93 23.17
N GLY A 206 -3.26 -8.03 22.56
CA GLY A 206 -3.40 -9.33 23.23
C GLY A 206 -4.74 -9.54 23.93
N GLU A 207 -5.73 -8.68 23.68
CA GLU A 207 -7.09 -8.79 24.20
C GLU A 207 -7.80 -10.02 23.66
N VAL A 208 -7.56 -10.35 22.40
CA VAL A 208 -8.09 -11.54 21.73
C VAL A 208 -7.02 -12.28 20.96
N THR A 209 -7.27 -13.53 20.60
CA THR A 209 -6.37 -14.30 19.72
C THR A 209 -6.45 -13.78 18.27
N VAL A 210 -5.41 -14.02 17.47
CA VAL A 210 -5.43 -13.69 16.03
C VAL A 210 -6.60 -14.37 15.32
N ASP A 211 -6.90 -15.61 15.66
CA ASP A 211 -8.02 -16.35 15.05
C ASP A 211 -9.34 -15.67 15.37
N THR A 212 -9.59 -15.35 16.63
CA THR A 212 -10.80 -14.63 17.06
C THR A 212 -10.93 -13.26 16.38
N ALA A 213 -9.84 -12.47 16.35
CA ALA A 213 -9.85 -11.16 15.72
C ALA A 213 -10.21 -11.22 14.24
N MET A 214 -9.58 -12.13 13.49
CA MET A 214 -9.83 -12.24 12.04
C MET A 214 -11.22 -12.81 11.73
N ASP A 215 -11.72 -13.72 12.54
CA ASP A 215 -13.08 -14.24 12.40
C ASP A 215 -14.13 -13.16 12.72
N ASN A 216 -13.93 -12.37 13.77
CA ASN A 216 -14.77 -11.21 14.09
C ASN A 216 -14.74 -10.16 12.97
N LEU A 217 -13.56 -9.80 12.51
CA LEU A 217 -13.38 -8.86 11.40
C LEU A 217 -14.19 -9.27 10.18
N ALA A 218 -14.02 -10.51 9.73
CA ALA A 218 -14.72 -11.02 8.55
C ALA A 218 -16.24 -11.00 8.73
N LYS A 219 -16.74 -11.45 9.89
CA LYS A 219 -18.15 -11.48 10.25
C LYS A 219 -18.78 -10.08 10.30
N GLU A 220 -18.07 -9.12 10.90
CA GLU A 220 -18.57 -7.76 11.02
C GLU A 220 -18.60 -7.04 9.67
N GLN A 221 -17.57 -7.23 8.84
CA GLN A 221 -17.55 -6.69 7.49
C GLN A 221 -18.67 -7.29 6.63
N ASP A 222 -18.87 -8.60 6.66
CA ASP A 222 -19.97 -9.25 5.93
C ASP A 222 -21.33 -8.71 6.39
N ARG A 223 -21.53 -8.47 7.69
CA ARG A 223 -22.78 -7.90 8.24
C ARG A 223 -23.04 -6.49 7.69
N ILE A 224 -21.98 -5.67 7.55
CA ILE A 224 -22.13 -4.32 6.97
C ILE A 224 -22.49 -4.42 5.49
N LEU A 225 -21.80 -5.25 4.72
CA LEU A 225 -22.08 -5.45 3.31
C LEU A 225 -23.52 -5.94 3.09
N GLU A 226 -23.97 -6.88 3.92
CA GLU A 226 -25.36 -7.38 3.90
C GLU A 226 -26.38 -6.28 4.21
N ARG A 227 -26.09 -5.41 5.17
CA ARG A 227 -26.94 -4.26 5.48
C ARG A 227 -27.03 -3.28 4.30
N ILE A 228 -25.89 -3.00 3.65
CA ILE A 228 -25.85 -2.09 2.49
C ILE A 228 -26.67 -2.68 1.33
N GLU A 229 -26.52 -3.97 1.06
CA GLU A 229 -27.30 -4.66 0.01
C GLU A 229 -28.79 -4.60 0.31
N ARG A 230 -29.21 -4.95 1.54
CA ARG A 230 -30.63 -4.92 1.95
C ARG A 230 -31.23 -3.53 1.93
N SER A 231 -30.47 -2.49 2.22
CA SER A 231 -30.97 -1.10 2.22
C SER A 231 -31.33 -0.59 0.85
N LYS A 232 -30.79 -1.17 -0.21
CA LYS A 232 -30.95 -0.75 -1.62
C LYS A 232 -30.62 0.74 -1.88
N VAL A 233 -29.99 1.43 -0.94
CA VAL A 233 -29.66 2.85 -1.06
C VAL A 233 -28.82 3.15 -2.31
N GLN A 234 -28.01 2.18 -2.73
CA GLN A 234 -27.16 2.29 -3.92
C GLN A 234 -27.75 1.67 -5.19
N GLY A 235 -29.00 1.22 -5.13
CA GLY A 235 -29.69 0.57 -6.24
C GLY A 235 -28.88 -0.61 -6.80
N ASP A 236 -28.93 -0.78 -8.10
CA ASP A 236 -28.23 -1.88 -8.80
C ASP A 236 -26.70 -1.77 -8.79
N LYS A 237 -26.16 -0.61 -8.39
CA LYS A 237 -24.71 -0.36 -8.30
C LYS A 237 -24.13 -0.75 -6.95
N GLY A 238 -24.96 -1.07 -5.98
CA GLY A 238 -24.52 -1.50 -4.65
C GLY A 238 -23.81 -2.86 -4.67
N PRO A 239 -23.10 -3.19 -3.60
CA PRO A 239 -22.46 -4.48 -3.48
C PRO A 239 -23.52 -5.59 -3.45
N LYS A 240 -23.24 -6.71 -4.11
CA LYS A 240 -23.99 -7.94 -3.97
C LYS A 240 -23.16 -8.92 -3.16
N LEU A 241 -23.69 -9.32 -2.02
CA LEU A 241 -22.98 -10.23 -1.15
C LEU A 241 -23.07 -11.66 -1.69
N ASN A 242 -21.93 -12.34 -1.76
CA ASN A 242 -21.91 -13.76 -2.12
C ASN A 242 -22.70 -14.57 -1.09
N GLU A 243 -23.36 -15.62 -1.56
CA GLU A 243 -23.97 -16.62 -0.68
C GLU A 243 -22.88 -17.30 0.15
N LYS A 244 -23.24 -17.72 1.37
CA LYS A 244 -22.37 -18.56 2.18
C LYS A 244 -22.29 -19.94 1.58
N ARG A 245 -21.07 -20.40 1.33
CA ARG A 245 -20.76 -21.74 0.83
C ARG A 245 -19.52 -22.26 1.55
N ASP A 246 -19.28 -23.54 1.39
CA ASP A 246 -18.02 -24.12 1.86
C ASP A 246 -16.83 -23.37 1.28
N PRO A 247 -15.80 -23.05 2.07
CA PRO A 247 -14.61 -22.36 1.58
C PRO A 247 -13.95 -23.03 0.37
N GLU A 248 -13.96 -24.34 0.27
CA GLU A 248 -13.41 -25.07 -0.89
C GLU A 248 -14.17 -24.76 -2.19
N TYR A 249 -15.49 -24.54 -2.12
CA TYR A 249 -16.25 -24.10 -3.28
C TYR A 249 -15.66 -22.83 -3.88
N TRP A 250 -15.37 -21.84 -3.03
CA TRP A 250 -14.81 -20.56 -3.46
C TRP A 250 -13.38 -20.69 -3.98
N LEU A 251 -12.55 -21.51 -3.35
CA LEU A 251 -11.15 -21.74 -3.78
C LEU A 251 -11.07 -22.41 -5.15
N ASN A 252 -12.08 -23.16 -5.54
CA ASN A 252 -12.16 -23.83 -6.84
C ASN A 252 -12.77 -22.97 -7.95
N GLN A 253 -13.21 -21.73 -7.64
CA GLN A 253 -13.73 -20.84 -8.67
C GLN A 253 -12.62 -20.27 -9.58
N PRO A 254 -12.89 -20.01 -10.87
CA PRO A 254 -11.94 -19.36 -11.77
C PRO A 254 -11.44 -18.02 -11.21
N GLY A 255 -10.14 -17.83 -11.19
CA GLY A 255 -9.51 -16.60 -10.68
C GLY A 255 -9.47 -16.46 -9.16
N SER A 256 -9.85 -17.51 -8.43
CA SER A 256 -9.70 -17.55 -6.97
C SER A 256 -8.22 -17.58 -6.59
N PRO A 257 -7.81 -16.81 -5.58
CA PRO A 257 -6.46 -16.94 -5.03
C PRO A 257 -6.28 -18.34 -4.45
N LYS A 258 -5.16 -19.00 -4.77
CA LYS A 258 -4.81 -20.31 -4.20
C LYS A 258 -4.76 -20.21 -2.68
N ALA A 259 -5.23 -21.26 -1.99
CA ALA A 259 -5.07 -21.35 -0.54
C ALA A 259 -3.58 -21.33 -0.19
N LYS A 260 -3.19 -20.44 0.73
CA LYS A 260 -1.83 -20.37 1.25
C LYS A 260 -1.77 -21.05 2.60
N LEU A 261 -0.69 -21.78 2.82
CA LEU A 261 -0.50 -22.47 4.08
C LEU A 261 -0.10 -21.49 5.18
N ALA A 262 -0.69 -21.63 6.36
CA ALA A 262 -0.39 -20.78 7.52
C ALA A 262 1.06 -20.93 8.03
N ASN A 263 1.75 -21.97 7.62
CA ASN A 263 3.13 -22.30 8.03
C ASN A 263 4.13 -22.24 6.87
N GLU A 264 3.81 -21.52 5.83
CA GLU A 264 4.71 -21.31 4.69
C GLU A 264 6.08 -20.83 5.17
N LYS A 265 7.13 -21.55 4.81
CA LYS A 265 8.50 -21.15 5.10
C LYS A 265 8.98 -20.20 4.02
N PRO A 266 9.67 -19.10 4.37
CA PRO A 266 10.31 -18.25 3.39
C PRO A 266 11.29 -19.07 2.54
N GLN A 267 11.11 -19.01 1.23
CA GLN A 267 12.06 -19.56 0.26
C GLN A 267 12.82 -18.38 -0.32
N GLY A 268 13.76 -17.82 0.48
CA GLY A 268 14.37 -16.55 0.17
C GLY A 268 15.33 -16.64 -1.01
N GLU A 269 14.93 -16.16 -2.18
CA GLU A 269 15.88 -15.62 -3.14
C GLU A 269 16.08 -14.14 -2.84
N THR A 270 17.30 -13.78 -2.49
CA THR A 270 17.70 -12.38 -2.41
C THR A 270 18.22 -11.97 -3.77
N VAL A 271 17.49 -11.12 -4.47
CA VAL A 271 17.97 -10.52 -5.72
C VAL A 271 19.03 -9.47 -5.38
N ASN A 272 20.20 -9.58 -6.00
CA ASN A 272 21.22 -8.56 -5.89
C ASN A 272 20.68 -7.22 -6.41
N TYR A 273 20.89 -6.14 -5.66
CA TYR A 273 20.33 -4.83 -5.98
C TYR A 273 20.81 -4.30 -7.34
N ASP A 274 22.07 -4.47 -7.69
CA ASP A 274 22.61 -3.97 -8.96
C ASP A 274 21.95 -4.70 -10.16
N LYS A 275 21.74 -6.00 -10.04
CA LYS A 275 20.98 -6.77 -11.04
C LYS A 275 19.52 -6.30 -11.15
N LEU A 276 18.89 -5.92 -10.05
CA LEU A 276 17.54 -5.36 -10.06
C LEU A 276 17.50 -4.02 -10.82
N ILE A 277 18.44 -3.12 -10.55
CA ILE A 277 18.54 -1.83 -11.26
C ILE A 277 18.81 -2.03 -12.75
N GLU A 278 19.68 -2.96 -13.11
CA GLU A 278 19.92 -3.31 -14.52
C GLU A 278 18.65 -3.84 -15.20
N ALA A 279 17.88 -4.71 -14.52
CA ALA A 279 16.62 -5.20 -15.03
C ALA A 279 15.60 -4.06 -15.26
N TRP A 280 15.49 -3.14 -14.32
CA TRP A 280 14.60 -1.98 -14.45
C TRP A 280 15.03 -1.07 -15.62
N ARG A 281 16.34 -0.81 -15.78
CA ARG A 281 16.89 -0.06 -16.92
C ARG A 281 16.60 -0.76 -18.26
N ALA A 282 16.63 -2.08 -18.26
CA ALA A 282 16.29 -2.92 -19.42
C ALA A 282 14.78 -3.10 -19.65
N GLY A 283 13.92 -2.42 -18.87
CA GLY A 283 12.47 -2.50 -19.01
C GLY A 283 11.83 -3.78 -18.47
N LYS A 284 12.52 -4.51 -17.59
CA LYS A 284 12.01 -5.70 -16.91
C LYS A 284 11.41 -5.33 -15.55
N VAL A 285 10.50 -6.19 -15.04
CA VAL A 285 9.88 -6.00 -13.71
C VAL A 285 10.81 -6.46 -12.59
N LYS A 286 11.60 -7.49 -12.86
CA LYS A 286 12.59 -8.11 -11.95
C LYS A 286 13.93 -8.23 -12.65
#